data_ea8a2bd178ae6dc85c10fb42efb2f38a
#
_entry.id   ea8a2bd178ae6dc85c10fb42efb2f38a
#
_cell.length_a   1.000
_cell.length_b   1.000
_cell.length_c   1.000
_cell.angle_alpha   90.00
_cell.angle_beta   90.00
_cell.angle_gamma   90.00
#
_symmetry.space_group_name_H-M   'P 1'
#
loop_
_entity.id
_entity.type
_entity.pdbx_description
1 polymer ?
#
loop_
_entity_poly.entity_id
_entity_poly.type
_entity_poly.pdbx_seq_one_letter_code
_entity_poly.pdbx_strand_id
1 'polypeptide(L)'
;MKRRTKKRLIYSAAGCLIAGAAVCLLMQIVSFLIGGKALPLRSVLITYLVLSGALTLFLTVCGCSLLRHEGFRPRNLAGIALGAGWTGGNLLCLLLLRLAPGHLLSLFPALLGCYFDYLLSGILLMGFLAARHKPAYDKDFVIIPGCSISRQGGLLPLLKGRTNRAIRFAWDQERASGKPARYIPTGGQGPDEIMSEGSAMEFYLLSHGAEQYEVMPEKASVNTYENMLFSKKLIDGVKPEAKVCFATTNYHVLRSGMLAQKAGLDAEGLASGTKWYFWPNGFAREVAAILAMLPAQHLAASGICFLSAWLMIQ
;
A
#
# COMPACT_ATOMS: atom_id res chain seq x y z
N MET A 1 -21.45 10.00 -5.34
CA MET A 1 -20.70 8.83 -5.88
C MET A 1 -21.02 7.62 -4.99
N LYS A 2 -21.59 6.55 -5.54
CA LYS A 2 -22.01 5.37 -4.75
C LYS A 2 -20.83 4.77 -3.99
N ARG A 3 -21.03 4.35 -2.73
CA ARG A 3 -19.99 3.78 -1.82
C ARG A 3 -19.12 2.70 -2.48
N ARG A 4 -19.72 1.86 -3.34
CA ARG A 4 -19.03 0.82 -4.13
C ARG A 4 -18.02 1.39 -5.14
N THR A 5 -18.35 2.48 -5.83
CA THR A 5 -17.47 3.17 -6.78
C THR A 5 -16.28 3.84 -6.07
N LYS A 6 -16.52 4.47 -4.90
CA LYS A 6 -15.47 5.08 -4.08
C LYS A 6 -14.46 4.04 -3.60
N LYS A 7 -14.91 2.86 -3.14
CA LYS A 7 -14.02 1.75 -2.74
C LYS A 7 -13.15 1.26 -3.90
N ARG A 8 -13.76 1.03 -5.08
CA ARG A 8 -13.04 0.57 -6.27
C ARG A 8 -11.95 1.56 -6.69
N LEU A 9 -12.18 2.85 -6.53
CA LEU A 9 -11.19 3.87 -6.85
C LEU A 9 -10.03 3.89 -5.83
N ILE A 10 -10.33 3.78 -4.53
CA ILE A 10 -9.30 3.81 -3.47
C ILE A 10 -8.27 2.69 -3.67
N TYR A 11 -8.70 1.50 -4.05
CA TYR A 11 -7.82 0.34 -4.21
C TYR A 11 -7.51 0.06 -5.68
N SER A 12 -7.19 1.07 -6.47
CA SER A 12 -6.88 0.90 -7.90
C SER A 12 -5.67 1.72 -8.36
N ALA A 13 -5.00 1.25 -9.40
CA ALA A 13 -3.96 2.02 -10.08
C ALA A 13 -4.47 3.36 -10.60
N ALA A 14 -5.70 3.37 -11.17
CA ALA A 14 -6.35 4.61 -11.61
C ALA A 14 -6.54 5.59 -10.47
N GLY A 15 -6.91 5.11 -9.26
CA GLY A 15 -6.98 5.93 -8.05
C GLY A 15 -5.65 6.57 -7.70
N CYS A 16 -4.55 5.82 -7.75
CA CYS A 16 -3.21 6.36 -7.49
C CYS A 16 -2.81 7.43 -8.54
N LEU A 17 -3.07 7.19 -9.82
CA LEU A 17 -2.79 8.16 -10.87
C LEU A 17 -3.64 9.43 -10.74
N ILE A 18 -4.95 9.30 -10.48
CA ILE A 18 -5.84 10.45 -10.25
C ILE A 18 -5.40 11.24 -9.00
N ALA A 19 -5.04 10.55 -7.92
CA ALA A 19 -4.55 11.21 -6.71
C ALA A 19 -3.23 11.94 -6.94
N GLY A 20 -2.29 11.36 -7.69
CA GLY A 20 -1.06 12.00 -8.11
C GLY A 20 -1.32 13.25 -8.95
N ALA A 21 -2.20 13.15 -9.95
CA ALA A 21 -2.60 14.30 -10.77
C ALA A 21 -3.25 15.41 -9.94
N ALA A 22 -4.10 15.07 -8.97
CA ALA A 22 -4.71 16.04 -8.06
C ALA A 22 -3.66 16.76 -7.18
N VAL A 23 -2.65 16.04 -6.68
CA VAL A 23 -1.53 16.66 -5.93
C VAL A 23 -0.78 17.66 -6.80
N CYS A 24 -0.44 17.30 -8.02
CA CYS A 24 0.27 18.22 -8.92
C CYS A 24 -0.59 19.41 -9.36
N LEU A 25 -1.86 19.18 -9.66
CA LEU A 25 -2.79 20.28 -9.96
C LEU A 25 -2.86 21.26 -8.78
N LEU A 26 -2.95 20.75 -7.55
CA LEU A 26 -2.92 21.58 -6.35
C LEU A 26 -1.62 22.39 -6.26
N MET A 27 -0.46 21.77 -6.53
CA MET A 27 0.83 22.45 -6.55
C MET A 27 0.86 23.57 -7.62
N GLN A 28 0.31 23.33 -8.81
CA GLN A 28 0.19 24.34 -9.87
C GLN A 28 -0.72 25.51 -9.46
N ILE A 29 -1.89 25.21 -8.86
CA ILE A 29 -2.82 26.23 -8.36
C ILE A 29 -2.14 27.07 -7.29
N VAL A 30 -1.49 26.47 -6.31
CA VAL A 30 -0.78 27.19 -5.25
C VAL A 30 0.32 28.08 -5.85
N SER A 31 1.10 27.58 -6.78
CA SER A 31 2.12 28.37 -7.48
C SER A 31 1.53 29.55 -8.24
N PHE A 32 0.42 29.35 -8.96
CA PHE A 32 -0.28 30.41 -9.67
C PHE A 32 -0.80 31.50 -8.70
N LEU A 33 -1.37 31.13 -7.56
CA LEU A 33 -1.86 32.04 -6.56
C LEU A 33 -0.75 32.88 -5.90
N ILE A 34 0.45 32.28 -5.72
CA ILE A 34 1.59 32.98 -5.10
C ILE A 34 2.35 33.83 -6.12
N GLY A 35 2.56 33.33 -7.34
CA GLY A 35 3.43 33.96 -8.34
C GLY A 35 2.78 34.35 -9.67
N GLY A 36 1.49 34.07 -9.88
CA GLY A 36 0.75 34.42 -11.11
C GLY A 36 1.19 33.65 -12.37
N LYS A 37 2.01 32.63 -12.25
CA LYS A 37 2.54 31.83 -13.40
C LYS A 37 2.50 30.34 -13.10
N ALA A 38 2.25 29.52 -14.14
CA ALA A 38 2.41 28.08 -14.04
C ALA A 38 3.87 27.70 -13.82
N LEU A 39 4.12 26.64 -13.05
CA LEU A 39 5.49 26.16 -12.80
C LEU A 39 6.08 25.54 -14.06
N PRO A 40 7.24 26.02 -14.57
CA PRO A 40 7.95 25.36 -15.66
C PRO A 40 8.49 23.99 -15.18
N LEU A 41 8.79 23.09 -16.11
CA LEU A 41 9.28 21.72 -15.82
C LEU A 41 10.43 21.68 -14.80
N ARG A 42 11.42 22.59 -14.94
CA ARG A 42 12.54 22.69 -14.00
C ARG A 42 12.09 23.01 -12.56
N SER A 43 11.15 23.95 -12.40
CA SER A 43 10.63 24.31 -11.07
C SER A 43 9.85 23.18 -10.44
N VAL A 44 9.11 22.40 -11.21
CA VAL A 44 8.44 21.16 -10.73
C VAL A 44 9.48 20.18 -10.22
N LEU A 45 10.50 19.87 -11.01
CA LEU A 45 11.57 18.95 -10.61
C LEU A 45 12.36 19.43 -9.39
N ILE A 46 12.66 20.74 -9.29
CA ILE A 46 13.31 21.31 -8.10
C ILE A 46 12.44 21.15 -6.86
N THR A 47 11.13 21.39 -6.97
CA THR A 47 10.21 21.21 -5.86
C THR A 47 10.19 19.72 -5.40
N TYR A 48 10.12 18.80 -6.35
CA TYR A 48 10.21 17.37 -6.03
C TYR A 48 11.58 16.97 -5.47
N LEU A 49 12.67 17.56 -5.94
CA LEU A 49 14.00 17.32 -5.40
C LEU A 49 14.09 17.75 -3.92
N VAL A 50 13.55 18.90 -3.56
CA VAL A 50 13.51 19.38 -2.16
C VAL A 50 12.65 18.47 -1.30
N LEU A 51 11.44 18.13 -1.76
CA LEU A 51 10.53 17.24 -1.04
C LEU A 51 11.11 15.83 -0.89
N SER A 52 11.71 15.29 -1.95
CA SER A 52 12.32 13.95 -1.93
C SER A 52 13.57 13.95 -1.05
N GLY A 53 14.35 15.03 -1.01
CA GLY A 53 15.50 15.18 -0.11
C GLY A 53 15.08 15.15 1.37
N ALA A 54 14.04 15.90 1.73
CA ALA A 54 13.47 15.87 3.07
C ALA A 54 12.92 14.49 3.43
N LEU A 55 12.22 13.83 2.48
CA LEU A 55 11.71 12.47 2.66
C LEU A 55 12.87 11.47 2.81
N THR A 56 13.93 11.59 2.01
CA THR A 56 15.13 10.73 2.11
C THR A 56 15.77 10.84 3.47
N LEU A 57 15.93 12.06 4.00
CA LEU A 57 16.45 12.27 5.35
C LEU A 57 15.57 11.57 6.40
N PHE A 58 14.26 11.76 6.33
CA PHE A 58 13.29 11.09 7.21
C PHE A 58 13.39 9.56 7.10
N LEU A 59 13.39 9.01 5.88
CA LEU A 59 13.50 7.57 5.63
C LEU A 59 14.84 7.00 6.13
N THR A 60 15.93 7.77 6.02
CA THR A 60 17.24 7.37 6.52
C THR A 60 17.25 7.32 8.05
N VAL A 61 16.71 8.34 8.73
CA VAL A 61 16.59 8.34 10.21
C VAL A 61 15.76 7.15 10.69
N CYS A 62 14.59 6.93 10.06
CA CYS A 62 13.74 5.78 10.38
C CYS A 62 14.43 4.44 10.08
N GLY A 63 15.15 4.34 8.95
CA GLY A 63 15.91 3.15 8.56
C GLY A 63 17.05 2.84 9.55
N CYS A 64 17.82 3.85 9.96
CA CYS A 64 18.85 3.69 10.99
C CYS A 64 18.23 3.24 12.33
N SER A 65 17.10 3.81 12.72
CA SER A 65 16.37 3.37 13.92
C SER A 65 15.89 1.92 13.78
N LEU A 66 15.36 1.54 12.61
CA LEU A 66 14.94 0.17 12.34
C LEU A 66 16.09 -0.82 12.44
N LEU A 67 17.25 -0.49 11.86
CA LEU A 67 18.45 -1.33 11.92
C LEU A 67 18.95 -1.53 13.36
N ARG A 68 18.84 -0.51 14.21
CA ARG A 68 19.19 -0.61 15.63
C ARG A 68 18.26 -1.52 16.42
N HIS A 69 16.95 -1.52 16.10
CA HIS A 69 15.94 -2.28 16.85
C HIS A 69 15.71 -3.71 16.33
N GLU A 70 15.83 -3.92 15.02
CA GLU A 70 15.48 -5.19 14.35
C GLU A 70 16.70 -5.90 13.73
N GLY A 71 17.88 -5.30 13.85
CA GLY A 71 19.13 -5.81 13.28
C GLY A 71 19.27 -5.59 11.77
N PHE A 72 20.48 -5.85 11.27
CA PHE A 72 20.79 -5.73 9.86
C PHE A 72 20.19 -6.87 9.06
N ARG A 73 19.26 -6.52 8.16
CA ARG A 73 18.72 -7.41 7.12
C ARG A 73 18.53 -6.57 5.84
N PRO A 74 18.86 -7.09 4.63
CA PRO A 74 18.75 -6.31 3.38
C PRO A 74 17.35 -5.68 3.19
N ARG A 75 16.28 -6.38 3.57
CA ARG A 75 14.91 -5.87 3.52
C ARG A 75 14.67 -4.65 4.41
N ASN A 76 15.50 -4.40 5.42
CA ASN A 76 15.39 -3.25 6.32
C ASN A 76 16.00 -1.98 5.71
N LEU A 77 16.66 -2.07 4.55
CA LEU A 77 17.21 -0.95 3.81
C LEU A 77 16.21 -0.36 2.77
N ALA A 78 15.04 -0.99 2.57
CA ALA A 78 14.11 -0.60 1.50
C ALA A 78 13.68 0.86 1.58
N GLY A 79 13.46 1.42 2.78
CA GLY A 79 13.12 2.83 2.97
C GLY A 79 14.26 3.75 2.52
N ILE A 80 15.49 3.47 2.93
CA ILE A 80 16.69 4.25 2.54
C ILE A 80 16.88 4.18 1.03
N ALA A 81 16.78 2.99 0.44
CA ALA A 81 16.95 2.78 -0.99
C ALA A 81 15.87 3.53 -1.80
N LEU A 82 14.61 3.51 -1.37
CA LEU A 82 13.54 4.27 -2.01
C LEU A 82 13.83 5.78 -1.98
N GLY A 83 14.17 6.32 -0.82
CA GLY A 83 14.47 7.73 -0.66
C GLY A 83 15.68 8.17 -1.51
N ALA A 84 16.79 7.45 -1.44
CA ALA A 84 18.01 7.73 -2.19
C ALA A 84 17.75 7.63 -3.71
N GLY A 85 17.03 6.59 -4.16
CA GLY A 85 16.68 6.42 -5.58
C GLY A 85 15.79 7.54 -6.10
N TRP A 86 14.81 7.97 -5.30
CA TRP A 86 13.91 9.05 -5.69
C TRP A 86 14.65 10.41 -5.79
N THR A 87 15.43 10.76 -4.75
CA THR A 87 16.24 11.99 -4.78
C THR A 87 17.30 11.97 -5.89
N GLY A 88 18.01 10.85 -6.04
CA GLY A 88 19.00 10.67 -7.10
C GLY A 88 18.42 10.74 -8.49
N GLY A 89 17.23 10.17 -8.72
CA GLY A 89 16.51 10.26 -9.99
C GLY A 89 16.14 11.71 -10.35
N ASN A 90 15.57 12.46 -9.41
CA ASN A 90 15.25 13.88 -9.63
C ASN A 90 16.51 14.73 -9.88
N LEU A 91 17.59 14.48 -9.14
CA LEU A 91 18.87 15.15 -9.35
C LEU A 91 19.44 14.84 -10.73
N LEU A 92 19.40 13.59 -11.17
CA LEU A 92 19.85 13.17 -12.50
C LEU A 92 19.03 13.86 -13.60
N CYS A 93 17.70 13.93 -13.48
CA CYS A 93 16.84 14.63 -14.43
C CYS A 93 17.22 16.11 -14.55
N LEU A 94 17.45 16.81 -13.44
CA LEU A 94 17.87 18.20 -13.43
C LEU A 94 19.27 18.40 -14.05
N LEU A 95 20.20 17.48 -13.77
CA LEU A 95 21.54 17.50 -14.37
C LEU A 95 21.47 17.33 -15.89
N LEU A 96 20.71 16.36 -16.38
CA LEU A 96 20.53 16.15 -17.82
C LEU A 96 19.89 17.35 -18.52
N LEU A 97 18.87 17.98 -17.90
CA LEU A 97 18.28 19.23 -18.41
C LEU A 97 19.25 20.43 -18.44
N ARG A 98 20.27 20.40 -17.56
CA ARG A 98 21.33 21.42 -17.55
C ARG A 98 22.37 21.16 -18.64
N LEU A 99 22.81 19.90 -18.82
CA LEU A 99 23.88 19.52 -19.75
C LEU A 99 23.43 19.50 -21.22
N ALA A 100 22.19 19.09 -21.46
CA ALA A 100 21.64 18.97 -22.84
C ALA A 100 20.23 19.58 -22.92
N PRO A 101 20.09 20.92 -22.75
CA PRO A 101 18.78 21.55 -22.76
C PRO A 101 18.09 21.41 -24.13
N GLY A 102 16.82 20.98 -24.14
CA GLY A 102 16.04 20.81 -25.37
C GLY A 102 16.35 19.54 -26.17
N HIS A 103 17.21 18.66 -25.69
CA HIS A 103 17.48 17.38 -26.33
C HIS A 103 16.60 16.26 -25.81
N LEU A 104 16.35 15.25 -26.65
CA LEU A 104 15.58 14.05 -26.25
C LEU A 104 16.18 13.34 -25.01
N LEU A 105 17.53 13.30 -24.93
CA LEU A 105 18.26 12.71 -23.80
C LEU A 105 17.99 13.39 -22.44
N SER A 106 17.51 14.63 -22.44
CA SER A 106 17.17 15.34 -21.20
C SER A 106 15.67 15.44 -20.96
N LEU A 107 14.88 15.66 -22.02
CA LEU A 107 13.44 15.85 -21.90
C LEU A 107 12.72 14.55 -21.57
N PHE A 108 13.08 13.44 -22.21
CA PHE A 108 12.44 12.15 -21.94
C PHE A 108 12.64 11.67 -20.49
N PRO A 109 13.86 11.60 -19.93
CA PRO A 109 14.03 11.25 -18.53
C PRO A 109 13.34 12.21 -17.55
N ALA A 110 13.31 13.52 -17.87
CA ALA A 110 12.63 14.50 -17.04
C ALA A 110 11.11 14.29 -16.99
N LEU A 111 10.47 14.02 -18.13
CA LEU A 111 9.05 13.69 -18.19
C LEU A 111 8.74 12.35 -17.50
N LEU A 112 9.60 11.36 -17.69
CA LEU A 112 9.47 10.07 -17.01
C LEU A 112 9.67 10.20 -15.49
N GLY A 113 10.59 11.05 -15.05
CA GLY A 113 10.78 11.41 -13.64
C GLY A 113 9.51 12.02 -13.05
N CYS A 114 8.91 13.00 -13.73
CA CYS A 114 7.62 13.57 -13.34
C CYS A 114 6.51 12.51 -13.25
N TYR A 115 6.45 11.56 -14.19
CA TYR A 115 5.49 10.45 -14.10
C TYR A 115 5.66 9.64 -12.81
N PHE A 116 6.89 9.29 -12.42
CA PHE A 116 7.14 8.56 -11.17
C PHE A 116 6.85 9.42 -9.95
N ASP A 117 7.16 10.71 -9.95
CA ASP A 117 6.81 11.64 -8.88
C ASP A 117 5.28 11.71 -8.67
N TYR A 118 4.53 11.80 -9.77
CA TYR A 118 3.07 11.72 -9.75
C TYR A 118 2.57 10.42 -9.13
N LEU A 119 3.07 9.30 -9.61
CA LEU A 119 2.63 7.98 -9.17
C LEU A 119 2.95 7.74 -7.69
N LEU A 120 4.16 8.11 -7.25
CA LEU A 120 4.58 8.00 -5.85
C LEU A 120 3.74 8.89 -4.93
N SER A 121 3.48 10.14 -5.33
CA SER A 121 2.60 11.05 -4.58
C SER A 121 1.17 10.48 -4.46
N GLY A 122 0.68 9.88 -5.54
CA GLY A 122 -0.62 9.22 -5.57
C GLY A 122 -0.69 7.98 -4.67
N ILE A 123 0.34 7.14 -4.69
CA ILE A 123 0.44 5.95 -3.82
C ILE A 123 0.49 6.39 -2.34
N LEU A 124 1.26 7.43 -2.01
CA LEU A 124 1.32 8.01 -0.66
C LEU A 124 -0.06 8.47 -0.18
N LEU A 125 -0.73 9.29 -0.99
CA LEU A 125 -2.06 9.81 -0.64
C LEU A 125 -3.09 8.70 -0.51
N MET A 126 -3.15 7.77 -1.46
CA MET A 126 -4.11 6.67 -1.43
C MET A 126 -3.80 5.68 -0.31
N GLY A 127 -2.52 5.42 -0.02
CA GLY A 127 -2.09 4.61 1.14
C GLY A 127 -2.56 5.23 2.46
N PHE A 128 -2.40 6.55 2.60
CA PHE A 128 -2.87 7.27 3.77
C PHE A 128 -4.41 7.24 3.90
N LEU A 129 -5.15 7.50 2.83
CA LEU A 129 -6.61 7.45 2.82
C LEU A 129 -7.12 6.03 3.11
N ALA A 130 -6.50 5.00 2.51
CA ALA A 130 -6.84 3.60 2.75
C ALA A 130 -6.60 3.20 4.21
N ALA A 131 -5.47 3.62 4.81
CA ALA A 131 -5.15 3.33 6.20
C ALA A 131 -6.08 4.05 7.20
N ARG A 132 -6.66 5.19 6.83
CA ARG A 132 -7.62 5.95 7.66
C ARG A 132 -9.07 5.57 7.43
N HIS A 133 -9.34 4.76 6.41
CA HIS A 133 -10.71 4.30 6.16
C HIS A 133 -11.22 3.44 7.33
N LYS A 134 -12.46 3.72 7.73
CA LYS A 134 -13.18 2.97 8.75
C LYS A 134 -14.32 2.20 8.08
N PRO A 135 -14.27 0.85 8.02
CA PRO A 135 -15.39 0.05 7.56
C PRO A 135 -16.64 0.32 8.40
N ALA A 136 -17.83 0.21 7.79
CA ALA A 136 -19.07 0.28 8.56
C ALA A 136 -19.26 -1.01 9.37
N TYR A 137 -19.97 -0.90 10.47
CA TYR A 137 -20.35 -2.00 11.36
C TYR A 137 -21.53 -2.80 10.78
N ASP A 138 -21.28 -3.41 9.60
CA ASP A 138 -22.27 -4.19 8.86
C ASP A 138 -21.66 -5.44 8.19
N LYS A 139 -20.43 -5.83 8.60
CA LYS A 139 -19.67 -6.89 7.96
C LYS A 139 -20.15 -8.28 8.40
N ASP A 140 -20.12 -9.19 7.44
CA ASP A 140 -20.38 -10.61 7.69
C ASP A 140 -19.07 -11.35 8.00
N PHE A 141 -17.95 -10.94 7.37
CA PHE A 141 -16.64 -11.56 7.55
C PHE A 141 -15.53 -10.53 7.71
N VAL A 142 -14.55 -10.89 8.54
CA VAL A 142 -13.26 -10.18 8.72
C VAL A 142 -12.13 -11.12 8.33
N ILE A 143 -11.50 -10.88 7.19
CA ILE A 143 -10.32 -11.61 6.74
C ILE A 143 -9.09 -11.09 7.48
N ILE A 144 -8.21 -11.99 7.92
CA ILE A 144 -6.96 -11.66 8.61
C ILE A 144 -5.81 -12.29 7.83
N PRO A 145 -5.20 -11.55 6.85
CA PRO A 145 -4.07 -12.08 6.09
C PRO A 145 -2.84 -12.29 6.97
N GLY A 146 -2.20 -13.43 6.83
CA GLY A 146 -0.97 -13.77 7.49
C GLY A 146 0.22 -12.90 7.09
N CYS A 147 1.32 -13.01 7.82
CA CYS A 147 2.59 -12.34 7.48
C CYS A 147 3.84 -13.02 8.03
N SER A 148 3.77 -13.80 9.06
CA SER A 148 4.67 -14.81 9.61
C SER A 148 4.35 -15.12 11.08
N ILE A 149 4.74 -16.28 11.53
CA ILE A 149 4.67 -16.74 12.92
C ILE A 149 6.07 -17.01 13.47
N SER A 150 6.19 -17.19 14.75
CA SER A 150 7.45 -17.60 15.40
C SER A 150 7.72 -19.09 15.12
N ARG A 151 8.95 -19.52 15.30
CA ARG A 151 9.33 -20.94 15.19
C ARG A 151 8.57 -21.85 16.18
N GLN A 152 8.03 -21.29 17.27
CA GLN A 152 7.20 -21.98 18.26
C GLN A 152 5.70 -21.87 17.95
N GLY A 153 5.29 -21.34 16.79
CA GLY A 153 3.89 -21.20 16.38
C GLY A 153 3.15 -19.98 16.97
N GLY A 154 3.81 -19.14 17.76
CA GLY A 154 3.20 -17.94 18.33
C GLY A 154 3.09 -16.80 17.30
N LEU A 155 2.06 -15.95 17.44
CA LEU A 155 1.88 -14.79 16.56
C LEU A 155 2.98 -13.75 16.81
N LEU A 156 3.70 -13.35 15.76
CA LEU A 156 4.63 -12.23 15.81
C LEU A 156 3.87 -10.89 15.96
N PRO A 157 4.51 -9.82 16.45
CA PRO A 157 3.84 -8.57 16.82
C PRO A 157 2.95 -7.98 15.73
N LEU A 158 3.35 -8.05 14.45
CA LEU A 158 2.54 -7.54 13.34
C LEU A 158 1.28 -8.37 13.13
N LEU A 159 1.40 -9.71 13.15
CA LEU A 159 0.28 -10.62 12.98
C LEU A 159 -0.68 -10.53 14.17
N LYS A 160 -0.13 -10.50 15.40
CA LYS A 160 -0.90 -10.26 16.62
C LYS A 160 -1.67 -8.93 16.55
N GLY A 161 -1.05 -7.86 16.05
CA GLY A 161 -1.70 -6.56 15.84
C GLY A 161 -2.88 -6.62 14.86
N ARG A 162 -2.76 -7.38 13.76
CA ARG A 162 -3.85 -7.60 12.78
C ARG A 162 -5.00 -8.36 13.42
N THR A 163 -4.70 -9.47 14.11
CA THR A 163 -5.71 -10.31 14.75
C THR A 163 -6.45 -9.55 15.86
N ASN A 164 -5.74 -8.84 16.72
CA ASN A 164 -6.37 -8.00 17.75
C ASN A 164 -7.23 -6.87 17.15
N ARG A 165 -6.84 -6.33 16.00
CA ARG A 165 -7.64 -5.32 15.31
C ARG A 165 -8.93 -5.89 14.76
N ALA A 166 -8.90 -7.13 14.24
CA ALA A 166 -10.09 -7.87 13.80
C ALA A 166 -11.04 -8.17 14.96
N ILE A 167 -10.52 -8.71 16.07
CA ILE A 167 -11.30 -9.00 17.30
C ILE A 167 -12.00 -7.71 17.77
N ARG A 168 -11.25 -6.63 17.94
CA ARG A 168 -11.83 -5.36 18.40
C ARG A 168 -12.92 -4.84 17.46
N PHE A 169 -12.71 -4.94 16.15
CA PHE A 169 -13.72 -4.52 15.17
C PHE A 169 -14.99 -5.35 15.27
N ALA A 170 -14.87 -6.68 15.40
CA ALA A 170 -16.04 -7.56 15.54
C ALA A 170 -16.83 -7.27 16.82
N TRP A 171 -16.16 -7.07 17.95
CA TRP A 171 -16.79 -6.68 19.22
C TRP A 171 -17.47 -5.31 19.16
N ASP A 172 -16.78 -4.31 18.55
CA ASP A 172 -17.34 -2.98 18.36
C ASP A 172 -18.59 -3.04 17.46
N GLN A 173 -18.55 -3.86 16.40
CA GLN A 173 -19.69 -4.07 15.49
C GLN A 173 -20.86 -4.74 16.23
N GLU A 174 -20.61 -5.83 16.92
CA GLU A 174 -21.67 -6.56 17.64
C GLU A 174 -22.34 -5.68 18.70
N ARG A 175 -21.54 -4.91 19.45
CA ARG A 175 -22.06 -3.93 20.44
C ARG A 175 -22.87 -2.82 19.79
N ALA A 176 -22.44 -2.33 18.61
CA ALA A 176 -23.07 -1.19 17.95
C ALA A 176 -24.30 -1.56 17.11
N SER A 177 -24.34 -2.77 16.56
CA SER A 177 -25.37 -3.19 15.58
C SER A 177 -26.05 -4.52 15.90
N GLY A 178 -25.64 -5.23 16.96
CA GLY A 178 -26.12 -6.58 17.29
C GLY A 178 -25.70 -7.65 16.27
N LYS A 179 -24.84 -7.32 15.30
CA LYS A 179 -24.46 -8.21 14.21
C LYS A 179 -23.08 -8.81 14.47
N PRO A 180 -22.96 -10.13 14.73
CA PRO A 180 -21.65 -10.78 14.82
C PRO A 180 -20.96 -10.83 13.45
N ALA A 181 -19.64 -10.85 13.44
CA ALA A 181 -18.83 -11.05 12.25
C ALA A 181 -17.95 -12.29 12.41
N ARG A 182 -17.87 -13.11 11.36
CA ARG A 182 -17.00 -14.30 11.36
C ARG A 182 -15.59 -13.94 10.95
N TYR A 183 -14.61 -14.67 11.47
CA TYR A 183 -13.19 -14.49 11.16
C TYR A 183 -12.72 -15.47 10.10
N ILE A 184 -11.92 -14.97 9.15
CA ILE A 184 -11.21 -15.81 8.19
C ILE A 184 -9.70 -15.53 8.35
N PRO A 185 -9.04 -16.19 9.32
CA PRO A 185 -7.59 -16.20 9.37
C PRO A 185 -7.05 -16.97 8.17
N THR A 186 -6.17 -16.35 7.37
CA THR A 186 -5.70 -16.90 6.10
C THR A 186 -4.18 -16.81 5.99
N GLY A 187 -3.54 -17.89 5.61
CA GLY A 187 -2.10 -18.02 5.44
C GLY A 187 -1.65 -19.47 5.59
N GLY A 188 -0.87 -19.94 4.62
CA GLY A 188 -0.28 -21.28 4.62
C GLY A 188 0.88 -21.39 5.61
N GLN A 189 1.60 -22.49 5.51
CA GLN A 189 2.76 -22.78 6.33
C GLN A 189 4.03 -22.41 5.58
N GLY A 190 4.84 -21.52 6.15
CA GLY A 190 6.16 -21.21 5.65
C GLY A 190 7.16 -22.35 5.91
N PRO A 191 8.30 -22.37 5.19
CA PRO A 191 9.28 -23.48 5.27
C PRO A 191 9.90 -23.65 6.66
N ASP A 192 9.97 -22.60 7.45
CA ASP A 192 10.56 -22.59 8.81
C ASP A 192 9.48 -22.56 9.91
N GLU A 193 8.21 -22.78 9.57
CA GLU A 193 7.08 -22.70 10.49
C GLU A 193 6.57 -24.09 10.83
N ILE A 194 6.14 -24.30 12.10
CA ILE A 194 5.63 -25.59 12.58
C ILE A 194 4.16 -25.83 12.25
N MET A 195 3.45 -24.78 11.85
CA MET A 195 2.04 -24.83 11.44
C MET A 195 1.73 -23.70 10.47
N SER A 196 0.57 -23.72 9.83
CA SER A 196 0.12 -22.61 8.97
C SER A 196 -0.19 -21.35 9.80
N GLU A 197 0.04 -20.17 9.19
CA GLU A 197 -0.33 -18.90 9.80
C GLU A 197 -1.83 -18.83 10.13
N GLY A 198 -2.68 -19.40 9.23
CA GLY A 198 -4.12 -19.53 9.46
C GLY A 198 -4.46 -20.31 10.72
N SER A 199 -3.76 -21.44 10.98
CA SER A 199 -3.95 -22.23 12.21
C SER A 199 -3.48 -21.50 13.45
N ALA A 200 -2.32 -20.83 13.39
CA ALA A 200 -1.81 -20.07 14.54
C ALA A 200 -2.78 -18.94 14.93
N MET A 201 -3.36 -18.25 13.95
CA MET A 201 -4.39 -17.23 14.19
C MET A 201 -5.71 -17.83 14.70
N GLU A 202 -6.12 -18.99 14.21
CA GLU A 202 -7.29 -19.73 14.71
C GLU A 202 -7.15 -20.00 16.22
N PHE A 203 -6.04 -20.60 16.66
CA PHE A 203 -5.77 -20.83 18.09
C PHE A 203 -5.79 -19.54 18.90
N TYR A 204 -5.23 -18.47 18.35
CA TYR A 204 -5.22 -17.17 19.02
C TYR A 204 -6.63 -16.59 19.17
N LEU A 205 -7.47 -16.66 18.13
CA LEU A 205 -8.86 -16.18 18.14
C LEU A 205 -9.68 -16.93 19.19
N LEU A 206 -9.62 -18.26 19.19
CA LEU A 206 -10.34 -19.11 20.15
C LEU A 206 -9.90 -18.82 21.60
N SER A 207 -8.60 -18.64 21.84
CA SER A 207 -8.08 -18.28 23.19
C SER A 207 -8.46 -16.87 23.64
N HIS A 208 -9.00 -16.03 22.74
CA HIS A 208 -9.45 -14.66 23.02
C HIS A 208 -10.97 -14.49 22.89
N GLY A 209 -11.73 -15.58 23.05
CA GLY A 209 -13.18 -15.58 23.20
C GLY A 209 -13.98 -15.68 21.90
N ALA A 210 -13.34 -15.99 20.76
CA ALA A 210 -14.09 -16.36 19.56
C ALA A 210 -14.59 -17.80 19.69
N GLU A 211 -15.82 -18.06 19.27
CA GLU A 211 -16.38 -19.39 19.23
C GLU A 211 -15.91 -20.15 17.97
N GLN A 212 -15.85 -21.50 18.05
CA GLN A 212 -15.36 -22.32 16.95
C GLN A 212 -16.13 -22.10 15.63
N TYR A 213 -17.44 -21.88 15.69
CA TYR A 213 -18.30 -21.65 14.51
C TYR A 213 -18.09 -20.25 13.88
N GLU A 214 -17.43 -19.34 14.60
CA GLU A 214 -17.10 -17.99 14.10
C GLU A 214 -15.79 -17.98 13.31
N VAL A 215 -14.94 -19.00 13.41
CA VAL A 215 -13.61 -19.01 12.82
C VAL A 215 -13.55 -20.00 11.66
N MET A 216 -13.23 -19.50 10.48
CA MET A 216 -13.10 -20.28 9.23
C MET A 216 -11.66 -20.16 8.70
N PRO A 217 -10.70 -20.96 9.17
CA PRO A 217 -9.30 -20.83 8.81
C PRO A 217 -9.02 -21.29 7.37
N GLU A 218 -8.24 -20.50 6.64
CA GLU A 218 -7.67 -20.85 5.36
C GLU A 218 -6.16 -21.10 5.55
N LYS A 219 -5.64 -22.24 5.09
CA LYS A 219 -4.33 -22.78 5.48
C LYS A 219 -3.39 -23.09 4.30
N ALA A 220 -3.79 -22.76 3.06
CA ALA A 220 -3.08 -23.17 1.85
C ALA A 220 -2.41 -22.01 1.08
N SER A 221 -2.81 -20.77 1.35
CA SER A 221 -2.32 -19.60 0.60
C SER A 221 -0.85 -19.29 0.91
N VAL A 222 -0.07 -18.94 -0.12
CA VAL A 222 1.37 -18.65 -0.01
C VAL A 222 1.70 -17.18 -0.26
N ASN A 223 0.70 -16.36 -0.63
CA ASN A 223 0.88 -14.93 -0.88
C ASN A 223 -0.44 -14.15 -0.65
N THR A 224 -0.34 -12.82 -0.61
CA THR A 224 -1.50 -11.97 -0.31
C THR A 224 -2.64 -12.08 -1.34
N TYR A 225 -2.33 -12.34 -2.61
CA TYR A 225 -3.38 -12.54 -3.62
C TYR A 225 -4.16 -13.83 -3.34
N GLU A 226 -3.47 -14.90 -3.05
CA GLU A 226 -4.09 -16.19 -2.68
C GLU A 226 -4.86 -16.10 -1.37
N ASN A 227 -4.34 -15.36 -0.38
CA ASN A 227 -5.10 -15.06 0.85
C ASN A 227 -6.48 -14.49 0.51
N MET A 228 -6.56 -13.51 -0.40
CA MET A 228 -7.84 -12.91 -0.80
C MET A 228 -8.70 -13.84 -1.65
N LEU A 229 -8.07 -14.58 -2.59
CA LEU A 229 -8.75 -15.49 -3.49
C LEU A 229 -9.36 -16.70 -2.76
N PHE A 230 -8.58 -17.31 -1.85
CA PHE A 230 -9.05 -18.49 -1.13
C PHE A 230 -10.06 -18.11 -0.04
N SER A 231 -9.87 -16.97 0.64
CA SER A 231 -10.90 -16.41 1.51
C SER A 231 -12.21 -16.14 0.77
N LYS A 232 -12.14 -15.61 -0.47
CA LYS A 232 -13.33 -15.41 -1.31
C LYS A 232 -14.04 -16.72 -1.59
N LYS A 233 -13.31 -17.79 -1.94
CA LYS A 233 -13.92 -19.11 -2.19
C LYS A 233 -14.66 -19.64 -0.96
N LEU A 234 -14.09 -19.47 0.25
CA LEU A 234 -14.76 -19.86 1.50
C LEU A 234 -16.02 -19.04 1.73
N ILE A 235 -15.95 -17.71 1.52
CA ILE A 235 -17.09 -16.80 1.66
C ILE A 235 -18.21 -17.15 0.69
N ASP A 236 -17.87 -17.35 -0.59
CA ASP A 236 -18.86 -17.67 -1.63
C ASP A 236 -19.59 -18.98 -1.34
N GLY A 237 -18.93 -19.96 -0.71
CA GLY A 237 -19.53 -21.22 -0.28
C GLY A 237 -20.54 -21.07 0.88
N VAL A 238 -20.48 -19.95 1.63
CA VAL A 238 -21.37 -19.71 2.79
C VAL A 238 -22.36 -18.58 2.49
N LYS A 239 -21.90 -17.47 1.93
CA LYS A 239 -22.71 -16.27 1.67
C LYS A 239 -22.13 -15.47 0.50
N PRO A 240 -22.55 -15.71 -0.76
CA PRO A 240 -21.97 -15.07 -1.95
C PRO A 240 -22.01 -13.53 -1.94
N GLU A 241 -23.07 -12.91 -1.39
CA GLU A 241 -23.22 -11.45 -1.29
C GLU A 241 -22.76 -10.86 0.04
N ALA A 242 -21.82 -11.52 0.70
CA ALA A 242 -21.33 -11.09 2.01
C ALA A 242 -20.66 -9.71 1.96
N LYS A 243 -20.83 -8.95 3.03
CA LYS A 243 -20.09 -7.71 3.28
C LYS A 243 -18.80 -8.06 4.03
N VAL A 244 -17.67 -7.75 3.44
CA VAL A 244 -16.36 -8.19 3.90
C VAL A 244 -15.45 -7.01 4.26
N CYS A 245 -14.67 -7.15 5.31
CA CYS A 245 -13.49 -6.34 5.53
C CYS A 245 -12.26 -7.23 5.74
N PHE A 246 -11.06 -6.65 5.65
CA PHE A 246 -9.81 -7.35 5.93
C PHE A 246 -8.94 -6.55 6.89
N ALA A 247 -8.40 -7.18 7.92
CA ALA A 247 -7.54 -6.55 8.92
C ALA A 247 -6.06 -6.78 8.58
N THR A 248 -5.35 -5.69 8.28
CA THR A 248 -3.92 -5.76 7.97
C THR A 248 -3.16 -4.55 8.50
N THR A 249 -1.82 -4.53 8.41
CA THR A 249 -1.00 -3.41 8.85
C THR A 249 -1.30 -2.15 8.02
N ASN A 250 -1.22 -0.99 8.64
CA ASN A 250 -1.61 0.30 8.05
C ASN A 250 -0.91 0.62 6.72
N TYR A 251 0.37 0.27 6.56
CA TYR A 251 1.10 0.45 5.30
C TYR A 251 0.68 -0.55 4.21
N HIS A 252 0.08 -1.69 4.57
CA HIS A 252 -0.28 -2.77 3.65
C HIS A 252 -1.73 -2.70 3.14
N VAL A 253 -2.56 -1.82 3.71
CA VAL A 253 -4.00 -1.75 3.39
C VAL A 253 -4.25 -1.48 1.91
N LEU A 254 -3.52 -0.55 1.30
CA LEU A 254 -3.72 -0.17 -0.10
C LEU A 254 -3.49 -1.37 -1.03
N ARG A 255 -2.31 -2.03 -0.93
CA ARG A 255 -1.98 -3.17 -1.79
C ARG A 255 -2.88 -4.38 -1.52
N SER A 256 -3.21 -4.66 -0.26
CA SER A 256 -4.17 -5.73 0.06
C SER A 256 -5.53 -5.47 -0.58
N GLY A 257 -6.00 -4.23 -0.58
CA GLY A 257 -7.24 -3.84 -1.26
C GLY A 257 -7.18 -3.98 -2.78
N MET A 258 -6.04 -3.63 -3.40
CA MET A 258 -5.82 -3.86 -4.84
C MET A 258 -5.84 -5.36 -5.18
N LEU A 259 -5.22 -6.19 -4.36
CA LEU A 259 -5.20 -7.64 -4.54
C LEU A 259 -6.57 -8.29 -4.27
N ALA A 260 -7.33 -7.78 -3.30
CA ALA A 260 -8.71 -8.20 -3.08
C ALA A 260 -9.57 -7.92 -4.31
N GLN A 261 -9.47 -6.72 -4.89
CA GLN A 261 -10.19 -6.39 -6.14
C GLN A 261 -9.76 -7.29 -7.31
N LYS A 262 -8.45 -7.58 -7.44
CA LYS A 262 -7.92 -8.50 -8.46
C LYS A 262 -8.48 -9.92 -8.27
N ALA A 263 -8.70 -10.36 -7.03
CA ALA A 263 -9.34 -11.63 -6.70
C ALA A 263 -10.88 -11.61 -6.86
N GLY A 264 -11.46 -10.48 -7.28
CA GLY A 264 -12.91 -10.32 -7.40
C GLY A 264 -13.65 -10.18 -6.07
N LEU A 265 -12.94 -9.83 -4.99
CA LEU A 265 -13.48 -9.66 -3.64
C LEU A 265 -13.73 -8.16 -3.35
N ASP A 266 -15.00 -7.80 -3.07
CA ASP A 266 -15.36 -6.44 -2.63
C ASP A 266 -15.19 -6.33 -1.11
N ALA A 267 -13.98 -5.99 -0.65
CA ALA A 267 -13.64 -5.88 0.76
C ALA A 267 -13.16 -4.47 1.14
N GLU A 268 -13.32 -4.10 2.41
CA GLU A 268 -12.86 -2.83 2.98
C GLU A 268 -11.68 -3.06 3.91
N GLY A 269 -10.63 -2.23 3.79
CA GLY A 269 -9.45 -2.34 4.63
C GLY A 269 -9.68 -1.84 6.06
N LEU A 270 -9.16 -2.58 7.01
CA LEU A 270 -9.13 -2.26 8.43
C LEU A 270 -7.68 -2.23 8.91
N ALA A 271 -7.15 -1.03 9.11
CA ALA A 271 -5.76 -0.83 9.45
C ALA A 271 -5.44 -1.17 10.91
N SER A 272 -4.39 -1.96 11.16
CA SER A 272 -3.72 -2.08 12.45
C SER A 272 -2.47 -1.18 12.48
N GLY A 273 -2.19 -0.58 13.64
CA GLY A 273 -1.02 0.29 13.81
C GLY A 273 0.30 -0.48 13.81
N THR A 274 1.36 0.21 13.43
CA THR A 274 2.75 -0.28 13.51
C THR A 274 3.62 0.74 14.21
N LYS A 275 4.80 0.32 14.68
CA LYS A 275 5.78 1.21 15.29
C LYS A 275 6.23 2.27 14.27
N TRP A 276 6.43 3.51 14.70
CA TRP A 276 6.73 4.64 13.84
C TRP A 276 7.98 4.45 12.97
N TYR A 277 9.03 3.81 13.51
CA TYR A 277 10.28 3.54 12.79
C TYR A 277 10.17 2.39 11.78
N PHE A 278 9.19 1.49 11.96
CA PHE A 278 8.97 0.35 11.07
C PHE A 278 8.10 0.73 9.87
N TRP A 279 7.14 1.64 10.09
CA TRP A 279 6.15 2.01 9.06
C TRP A 279 6.79 2.48 7.75
N PRO A 280 7.80 3.40 7.74
CA PRO A 280 8.34 3.90 6.49
C PRO A 280 9.02 2.84 5.63
N ASN A 281 9.75 1.92 6.26
CA ASN A 281 10.38 0.80 5.55
C ASN A 281 9.33 -0.20 5.02
N GLY A 282 8.30 -0.49 5.82
CA GLY A 282 7.16 -1.29 5.38
C GLY A 282 6.47 -0.66 4.17
N PHE A 283 6.21 0.64 4.24
CA PHE A 283 5.58 1.40 3.15
C PHE A 283 6.44 1.42 1.87
N ALA A 284 7.77 1.61 1.99
CA ALA A 284 8.67 1.57 0.84
C ALA A 284 8.62 0.23 0.08
N ARG A 285 8.51 -0.88 0.81
CA ARG A 285 8.32 -2.22 0.22
C ARG A 285 6.96 -2.34 -0.49
N GLU A 286 5.92 -1.75 0.08
CA GLU A 286 4.59 -1.71 -0.57
C GLU A 286 4.61 -0.87 -1.85
N VAL A 287 5.30 0.28 -1.85
CA VAL A 287 5.51 1.11 -3.05
C VAL A 287 6.18 0.26 -4.15
N ALA A 288 7.31 -0.39 -3.84
CA ALA A 288 8.01 -1.24 -4.81
C ALA A 288 7.09 -2.35 -5.35
N ALA A 289 6.32 -3.00 -4.47
CA ALA A 289 5.39 -4.05 -4.87
C ALA A 289 4.24 -3.52 -5.74
N ILE A 290 3.69 -2.33 -5.45
CA ILE A 290 2.65 -1.70 -6.26
C ILE A 290 3.20 -1.30 -7.64
N LEU A 291 4.40 -0.71 -7.70
CA LEU A 291 5.05 -0.40 -8.97
C LEU A 291 5.23 -1.67 -9.82
N ALA A 292 5.70 -2.76 -9.23
CA ALA A 292 5.85 -4.05 -9.93
C ALA A 292 4.51 -4.65 -10.42
N MET A 293 3.38 -4.21 -9.91
CA MET A 293 2.04 -4.64 -10.37
C MET A 293 1.54 -3.87 -11.61
N LEU A 294 2.25 -2.82 -12.06
CA LEU A 294 1.80 -1.86 -13.07
C LEU A 294 2.67 -1.83 -14.35
N PRO A 295 3.20 -2.95 -14.89
CA PRO A 295 4.15 -2.93 -16.01
C PRO A 295 3.55 -2.33 -17.29
N ALA A 296 2.28 -2.62 -17.60
CA ALA A 296 1.62 -2.06 -18.79
C ALA A 296 1.44 -0.54 -18.69
N GLN A 297 1.12 -0.03 -17.50
CA GLN A 297 0.99 1.41 -17.25
C GLN A 297 2.35 2.12 -17.38
N HIS A 298 3.43 1.50 -16.90
CA HIS A 298 4.78 2.05 -17.05
C HIS A 298 5.21 2.09 -18.52
N LEU A 299 4.92 1.04 -19.29
CA LEU A 299 5.22 0.99 -20.71
C LEU A 299 4.44 2.08 -21.49
N ALA A 300 3.14 2.20 -21.24
CA ALA A 300 2.30 3.22 -21.86
C ALA A 300 2.77 4.65 -21.50
N ALA A 301 3.06 4.91 -20.22
CA ALA A 301 3.58 6.20 -19.77
C ALA A 301 4.94 6.51 -20.39
N SER A 302 5.84 5.54 -20.49
CA SER A 302 7.15 5.71 -21.16
C SER A 302 6.98 6.08 -22.63
N GLY A 303 6.06 5.43 -23.36
CA GLY A 303 5.75 5.78 -24.75
C GLY A 303 5.19 7.20 -24.90
N ILE A 304 4.27 7.60 -24.02
CA ILE A 304 3.71 8.95 -24.00
C ILE A 304 4.79 9.99 -23.69
N CYS A 305 5.64 9.74 -22.68
CA CYS A 305 6.75 10.65 -22.33
C CYS A 305 7.75 10.78 -23.48
N PHE A 306 8.08 9.67 -24.16
CA PHE A 306 8.97 9.68 -25.31
C PHE A 306 8.38 10.51 -26.45
N LEU A 307 7.13 10.25 -26.85
CA LEU A 307 6.45 10.99 -27.92
C LEU A 307 6.35 12.49 -27.58
N SER A 308 6.00 12.82 -26.35
CA SER A 308 5.92 14.21 -25.88
C SER A 308 7.28 14.90 -25.94
N ALA A 309 8.35 14.23 -25.49
CA ALA A 309 9.70 14.77 -25.58
C ALA A 309 10.14 14.98 -27.04
N TRP A 310 9.83 14.03 -27.93
CA TRP A 310 10.14 14.12 -29.35
C TRP A 310 9.40 15.30 -30.03
N LEU A 311 8.11 15.48 -29.72
CA LEU A 311 7.34 16.62 -30.24
C LEU A 311 7.83 17.98 -29.72
N MET A 312 8.44 18.04 -28.54
CA MET A 312 8.98 19.28 -27.96
C MET A 312 10.31 19.72 -28.59
N ILE A 313 10.99 18.88 -29.35
CA ILE A 313 12.26 19.16 -29.99
C ILE A 313 12.09 19.47 -31.50
N GLN A 314 10.88 19.27 -32.06
CA GLN A 314 10.55 19.66 -33.46
C GLN A 314 10.20 21.15 -33.53
#